data_ad6d88f3cc624458c408e54f93352da0
#
_entry.id   ad6d88f3cc624458c408e54f93352da0
#
_cell.length_a   1.000
_cell.length_b   1.000
_cell.length_c   1.000
_cell.angle_alpha   90.00
_cell.angle_beta   90.00
_cell.angle_gamma   90.00
#
_symmetry.space_group_name_H-M   'P 1'
#
loop_
_entity.id
_entity.type
_entity.pdbx_description
1 polymer ?
#
loop_
_entity_poly.entity_id
_entity_poly.type
_entity_poly.pdbx_seq_one_letter_code
_entity_poly.pdbx_strand_id
1 'polypeptide(L)'
;FYRKKTVAVVGGGDTACEEATYLAGLCKKVYMIVRRDVLRASEAMQERVKNTENIEILWNCNTQEVLGDEYGVTGVRVERKDGEVFDIALDGFFLAIGHHPNSELFSQWVNVDKEGYIITDGKTSKTNVEGVFAAGDVQDPIYRQAITAAASGCRAALDAEKFLKMK
;
A
#
# COMPACT_ATOMS: atom_id res chain seq x y z
N PHE A 1 -11.40 -13.33 6.44
CA PHE A 1 -12.35 -12.28 6.81
C PHE A 1 -13.34 -11.94 5.69
N TYR A 2 -12.89 -11.86 4.43
CA TYR A 2 -13.68 -11.35 3.31
C TYR A 2 -14.22 -12.44 2.36
N ARG A 3 -14.11 -13.72 2.72
CA ARG A 3 -14.66 -14.81 1.90
C ARG A 3 -16.16 -14.63 1.65
N LYS A 4 -16.57 -14.67 0.37
CA LYS A 4 -17.96 -14.46 -0.11
C LYS A 4 -18.56 -13.07 0.19
N LYS A 5 -17.74 -12.09 0.57
CA LYS A 5 -18.14 -10.71 0.82
C LYS A 5 -17.91 -9.82 -0.39
N THR A 6 -18.39 -8.60 -0.33
CA THR A 6 -18.16 -7.57 -1.35
C THR A 6 -17.10 -6.59 -0.84
N VAL A 7 -16.08 -6.32 -1.64
CA VAL A 7 -14.98 -5.42 -1.24
C VAL A 7 -14.65 -4.41 -2.34
N ALA A 8 -13.98 -3.33 -1.97
CA ALA A 8 -13.41 -2.38 -2.92
C ALA A 8 -11.88 -2.30 -2.78
N VAL A 9 -11.20 -2.15 -3.92
CA VAL A 9 -9.76 -1.86 -4.02
C VAL A 9 -9.61 -0.52 -4.74
N VAL A 10 -8.92 0.42 -4.11
CA VAL A 10 -8.64 1.74 -4.71
C VAL A 10 -7.26 1.74 -5.31
N GLY A 11 -7.17 1.99 -6.60
CA GLY A 11 -5.91 2.06 -7.33
C GLY A 11 -6.01 1.54 -8.76
N GLY A 12 -4.96 1.76 -9.54
CA GLY A 12 -4.93 1.36 -10.97
C GLY A 12 -3.54 0.95 -11.45
N GLY A 13 -2.59 0.71 -10.54
CA GLY A 13 -1.26 0.14 -10.83
C GLY A 13 -1.23 -1.38 -10.63
N ASP A 14 -0.05 -1.99 -10.83
CA ASP A 14 0.14 -3.44 -10.71
C ASP A 14 -0.32 -3.96 -9.35
N THR A 15 0.07 -3.33 -8.25
CA THR A 15 -0.36 -3.71 -6.89
C THR A 15 -1.88 -3.77 -6.75
N ALA A 16 -2.59 -2.74 -7.27
CA ALA A 16 -4.05 -2.73 -7.19
C ALA A 16 -4.69 -3.87 -8.01
N CYS A 17 -4.13 -4.17 -9.17
CA CYS A 17 -4.59 -5.27 -10.03
C CYS A 17 -4.30 -6.63 -9.39
N GLU A 18 -3.13 -6.82 -8.76
CA GLU A 18 -2.78 -8.03 -8.01
C GLU A 18 -3.72 -8.25 -6.84
N GLU A 19 -3.92 -7.23 -6.00
CA GLU A 19 -4.83 -7.30 -4.85
C GLU A 19 -6.27 -7.59 -5.27
N ALA A 20 -6.77 -6.89 -6.30
CA ALA A 20 -8.13 -7.12 -6.81
C ALA A 20 -8.30 -8.55 -7.32
N THR A 21 -7.31 -9.07 -8.07
CA THR A 21 -7.34 -10.44 -8.59
C THR A 21 -7.27 -11.47 -7.47
N TYR A 22 -6.42 -11.25 -6.47
CA TYR A 22 -6.32 -12.11 -5.30
C TYR A 22 -7.64 -12.13 -4.52
N LEU A 23 -8.22 -10.96 -4.24
CA LEU A 23 -9.50 -10.83 -3.53
C LEU A 23 -10.65 -11.43 -4.32
N ALA A 24 -10.65 -11.34 -5.65
CA ALA A 24 -11.67 -11.95 -6.49
C ALA A 24 -11.73 -13.47 -6.33
N GLY A 25 -10.61 -14.14 -6.06
CA GLY A 25 -10.57 -15.57 -5.74
C GLY A 25 -11.24 -15.94 -4.41
N LEU A 26 -11.49 -14.98 -3.54
CA LEU A 26 -12.05 -15.19 -2.20
C LEU A 26 -13.44 -14.58 -2.04
N CYS A 27 -13.64 -13.40 -2.62
CA CYS A 27 -14.79 -12.54 -2.43
C CYS A 27 -15.92 -12.87 -3.41
N LYS A 28 -17.13 -12.46 -3.08
CA LYS A 28 -18.28 -12.52 -3.99
C LYS A 28 -18.15 -11.50 -5.11
N LYS A 29 -17.68 -10.30 -4.80
CA LYS A 29 -17.55 -9.17 -5.71
C LYS A 29 -16.38 -8.28 -5.29
N VAL A 30 -15.63 -7.78 -6.25
CA VAL A 30 -14.58 -6.79 -6.06
C VAL A 30 -14.88 -5.58 -6.94
N TYR A 31 -14.96 -4.39 -6.34
CA TYR A 31 -14.98 -3.13 -7.06
C TYR A 31 -13.56 -2.56 -7.11
N MET A 32 -13.08 -2.21 -8.30
CA MET A 32 -11.86 -1.41 -8.44
C MET A 32 -12.23 0.05 -8.66
N ILE A 33 -11.88 0.92 -7.73
CA ILE A 33 -12.12 2.37 -7.85
C ILE A 33 -10.89 3.02 -8.47
N VAL A 34 -11.04 3.50 -9.70
CA VAL A 34 -9.94 4.03 -10.52
C VAL A 34 -10.24 5.48 -10.92
N ARG A 35 -9.37 6.42 -10.49
CA ARG A 35 -9.56 7.86 -10.75
C ARG A 35 -9.42 8.29 -12.21
N ARG A 36 -8.93 7.43 -13.07
CA ARG A 36 -8.74 7.66 -14.52
C ARG A 36 -9.58 6.67 -15.31
N ASP A 37 -9.60 6.84 -16.62
CA ASP A 37 -10.21 5.93 -17.58
C ASP A 37 -9.27 4.82 -18.06
N VAL A 38 -8.07 4.74 -17.48
CA VAL A 38 -7.06 3.75 -17.84
C VAL A 38 -6.36 3.20 -16.57
N LEU A 39 -5.96 1.94 -16.60
CA LEU A 39 -5.03 1.34 -15.64
C LEU A 39 -3.59 1.69 -16.02
N ARG A 40 -2.72 1.84 -15.03
CA ARG A 40 -1.27 2.02 -15.21
C ARG A 40 -0.49 0.72 -15.05
N ALA A 41 -1.19 -0.36 -14.73
CA ALA A 41 -0.63 -1.69 -14.60
C ALA A 41 -0.08 -2.21 -15.94
N SER A 42 0.77 -3.22 -15.89
CA SER A 42 1.25 -3.96 -17.05
C SER A 42 0.07 -4.57 -17.85
N GLU A 43 0.23 -4.74 -19.14
CA GLU A 43 -0.83 -5.30 -20.02
C GLU A 43 -1.36 -6.63 -19.49
N ALA A 44 -0.46 -7.53 -19.07
CA ALA A 44 -0.83 -8.82 -18.51
C ALA A 44 -1.73 -8.70 -17.26
N MET A 45 -1.45 -7.73 -16.38
CA MET A 45 -2.28 -7.50 -15.20
C MET A 45 -3.62 -6.85 -15.56
N GLN A 46 -3.64 -5.94 -16.54
CA GLN A 46 -4.88 -5.37 -17.05
C GLN A 46 -5.80 -6.44 -17.65
N GLU A 47 -5.26 -7.34 -18.49
CA GLU A 47 -6.03 -8.45 -19.06
C GLU A 47 -6.59 -9.37 -17.99
N ARG A 48 -5.78 -9.71 -17.00
CA ARG A 48 -6.21 -10.56 -15.89
C ARG A 48 -7.42 -9.96 -15.16
N VAL A 49 -7.35 -8.68 -14.80
CA VAL A 49 -8.45 -7.98 -14.13
C VAL A 49 -9.70 -7.94 -15.01
N LYS A 50 -9.55 -7.55 -16.29
CA LYS A 50 -10.68 -7.44 -17.25
C LYS A 50 -11.38 -8.78 -17.53
N ASN A 51 -10.63 -9.88 -17.46
CA ASN A 51 -11.14 -11.24 -17.69
C ASN A 51 -11.65 -11.92 -16.40
N THR A 52 -11.62 -11.25 -15.25
CA THR A 52 -12.11 -11.80 -13.98
C THR A 52 -13.57 -11.35 -13.76
N GLU A 53 -14.51 -12.28 -13.87
CA GLU A 53 -15.96 -12.01 -13.93
C GLU A 53 -16.53 -11.23 -12.74
N ASN A 54 -15.99 -11.45 -11.54
CA ASN A 54 -16.47 -10.80 -10.33
C ASN A 54 -15.68 -9.54 -9.95
N ILE A 55 -14.81 -9.02 -10.84
CA ILE A 55 -14.21 -7.69 -10.72
C ILE A 55 -15.01 -6.69 -11.58
N GLU A 56 -15.38 -5.58 -10.99
CA GLU A 56 -15.97 -4.43 -11.67
C GLU A 56 -15.11 -3.20 -11.49
N ILE A 57 -14.71 -2.58 -12.61
CA ILE A 57 -13.88 -1.39 -12.59
C ILE A 57 -14.76 -0.14 -12.68
N LEU A 58 -14.70 0.69 -11.66
CA LEU A 58 -15.36 1.99 -11.61
C LEU A 58 -14.37 3.05 -12.08
N TRP A 59 -14.47 3.39 -13.36
CA TRP A 59 -13.61 4.37 -14.00
C TRP A 59 -13.97 5.80 -13.63
N ASN A 60 -12.97 6.69 -13.62
CA ASN A 60 -13.14 8.11 -13.35
C ASN A 60 -13.83 8.38 -12.00
N CYS A 61 -13.55 7.55 -11.00
CA CYS A 61 -14.15 7.61 -9.69
C CYS A 61 -13.10 7.89 -8.61
N ASN A 62 -13.45 8.74 -7.66
CA ASN A 62 -12.68 9.01 -6.46
C ASN A 62 -13.47 8.60 -5.22
N THR A 63 -12.80 8.08 -4.21
CA THR A 63 -13.37 7.85 -2.90
C THR A 63 -13.54 9.16 -2.15
N GLN A 64 -14.75 9.45 -1.69
CA GLN A 64 -15.07 10.60 -0.85
C GLN A 64 -15.02 10.24 0.63
N GLU A 65 -15.64 9.11 0.98
CA GLU A 65 -15.79 8.69 2.37
C GLU A 65 -15.90 7.17 2.45
N VAL A 66 -15.28 6.57 3.45
CA VAL A 66 -15.51 5.18 3.83
C VAL A 66 -16.59 5.15 4.89
N LEU A 67 -17.71 4.48 4.61
CA LEU A 67 -18.87 4.37 5.48
C LEU A 67 -18.71 3.18 6.41
N GLY A 68 -19.11 3.33 7.65
CA GLY A 68 -19.01 2.27 8.65
C GLY A 68 -19.90 2.49 9.85
N ASP A 69 -20.01 1.47 10.69
CA ASP A 69 -20.69 1.48 11.98
C ASP A 69 -19.77 0.90 13.07
N GLU A 70 -20.32 0.59 14.23
CA GLU A 70 -19.59 -0.01 15.35
C GLU A 70 -19.01 -1.42 15.04
N TYR A 71 -19.47 -2.07 13.97
CA TYR A 71 -19.01 -3.40 13.54
C TYR A 71 -17.98 -3.35 12.41
N GLY A 72 -17.77 -2.19 11.77
CA GLY A 72 -16.78 -2.00 10.74
C GLY A 72 -17.28 -1.29 9.47
N VAL A 73 -16.63 -1.58 8.34
CA VAL A 73 -16.97 -0.99 7.05
C VAL A 73 -18.31 -1.53 6.54
N THR A 74 -19.23 -0.61 6.18
CA THR A 74 -20.53 -0.93 5.59
C THR A 74 -20.66 -0.46 4.15
N GLY A 75 -19.78 0.44 3.70
CA GLY A 75 -19.82 0.96 2.33
C GLY A 75 -18.73 1.97 2.03
N VAL A 76 -18.80 2.52 0.83
CA VAL A 76 -17.95 3.62 0.38
C VAL A 76 -18.79 4.61 -0.43
N ARG A 77 -18.61 5.89 -0.17
CA ARG A 77 -19.14 6.99 -1.01
C ARG A 77 -18.12 7.33 -2.07
N VAL A 78 -18.56 7.29 -3.31
CA VAL A 78 -17.74 7.51 -4.50
C VAL A 78 -18.28 8.70 -5.27
N GLU A 79 -17.39 9.54 -5.77
CA GLU A 79 -17.70 10.61 -6.69
C GLU A 79 -17.10 10.32 -8.06
N ARG A 80 -17.94 10.37 -9.08
CA ARG A 80 -17.53 10.28 -10.48
C ARG A 80 -17.04 11.64 -11.00
N LYS A 81 -16.19 11.65 -12.00
CA LYS A 81 -15.60 12.87 -12.56
C LYS A 81 -16.64 13.89 -13.07
N ASP A 82 -17.84 13.45 -13.44
CA ASP A 82 -18.97 14.32 -13.85
C ASP A 82 -19.74 14.93 -12.68
N GLY A 83 -19.35 14.63 -11.44
CA GLY A 83 -19.95 15.13 -10.21
C GLY A 83 -21.05 14.23 -9.63
N GLU A 84 -21.37 13.08 -10.27
CA GLU A 84 -22.28 12.11 -9.68
C GLU A 84 -21.69 11.49 -8.41
N VAL A 85 -22.42 11.53 -7.32
CA VAL A 85 -22.05 10.94 -6.02
C VAL A 85 -23.01 9.79 -5.71
N PHE A 86 -22.47 8.62 -5.37
CA PHE A 86 -23.25 7.45 -5.00
C PHE A 86 -22.53 6.59 -3.97
N ASP A 87 -23.32 5.81 -3.23
CA ASP A 87 -22.81 4.90 -2.20
C ASP A 87 -22.82 3.46 -2.72
N ILE A 88 -21.77 2.71 -2.37
CA ILE A 88 -21.65 1.28 -2.67
C ILE A 88 -21.56 0.53 -1.35
N ALA A 89 -22.45 -0.43 -1.13
CA ALA A 89 -22.39 -1.31 0.04
C ALA A 89 -21.19 -2.25 -0.05
N LEU A 90 -20.35 -2.26 0.96
CA LEU A 90 -19.11 -3.05 1.05
C LEU A 90 -18.96 -3.65 2.44
N ASP A 91 -18.26 -4.77 2.50
CA ASP A 91 -17.77 -5.39 3.74
C ASP A 91 -16.29 -5.08 4.02
N GLY A 92 -15.57 -4.53 3.06
CA GLY A 92 -14.14 -4.22 3.19
C GLY A 92 -13.64 -3.25 2.14
N PHE A 93 -12.64 -2.45 2.53
CA PHE A 93 -12.07 -1.39 1.71
C PHE A 93 -10.53 -1.45 1.78
N PHE A 94 -9.87 -1.48 0.62
CA PHE A 94 -8.43 -1.66 0.47
C PHE A 94 -7.83 -0.50 -0.32
N LEU A 95 -6.76 0.11 0.21
CA LEU A 95 -6.01 1.16 -0.47
C LEU A 95 -4.77 0.57 -1.13
N ALA A 96 -4.75 0.50 -2.45
CA ALA A 96 -3.63 0.04 -3.27
C ALA A 96 -3.06 1.19 -4.14
N ILE A 97 -2.88 2.37 -3.52
CA ILE A 97 -2.44 3.60 -4.20
C ILE A 97 -0.93 3.85 -4.12
N GLY A 98 -0.19 2.93 -3.52
CA GLY A 98 1.23 3.01 -3.25
C GLY A 98 1.54 3.31 -1.79
N HIS A 99 2.84 3.30 -1.47
CA HIS A 99 3.36 3.57 -0.15
C HIS A 99 4.16 4.87 -0.17
N HIS A 100 4.12 5.59 0.93
CA HIS A 100 4.96 6.75 1.18
C HIS A 100 5.64 6.54 2.56
N PRO A 101 6.98 6.45 2.62
CA PRO A 101 7.67 6.26 3.88
C PRO A 101 7.58 7.52 4.74
N ASN A 102 7.33 7.36 6.05
CA ASN A 102 7.24 8.46 7.00
C ASN A 102 8.64 8.96 7.42
N SER A 103 9.43 9.36 6.45
CA SER A 103 10.82 9.83 6.61
C SER A 103 10.98 11.34 6.61
N GLU A 104 9.92 12.10 6.31
CA GLU A 104 9.95 13.57 6.15
C GLU A 104 10.58 14.29 7.36
N LEU A 105 10.25 13.83 8.58
CA LEU A 105 10.80 14.39 9.81
C LEU A 105 12.33 14.30 9.90
N PHE A 106 12.95 13.35 9.21
CA PHE A 106 14.37 13.05 9.30
C PHE A 106 15.15 13.38 8.03
N SER A 107 14.45 13.65 6.92
CA SER A 107 15.03 13.83 5.58
C SER A 107 16.04 14.99 5.46
N GLN A 108 16.01 15.94 6.39
CA GLN A 108 17.01 17.01 6.44
C GLN A 108 18.36 16.57 7.03
N TRP A 109 18.43 15.42 7.69
CA TRP A 109 19.68 14.91 8.32
C TRP A 109 20.13 13.60 7.70
N VAL A 110 19.20 12.69 7.41
CA VAL A 110 19.51 11.39 6.80
C VAL A 110 19.27 11.42 5.30
N ASN A 111 20.10 10.69 4.55
CA ASN A 111 19.92 10.56 3.12
C ASN A 111 18.68 9.70 2.84
N VAL A 112 17.83 10.17 1.94
CA VAL A 112 16.67 9.45 1.41
C VAL A 112 16.79 9.31 -0.10
N ASP A 113 16.16 8.27 -0.66
CA ASP A 113 16.05 8.11 -2.10
C ASP A 113 14.96 9.03 -2.70
N LYS A 114 14.74 8.92 -4.01
CA LYS A 114 13.75 9.75 -4.74
C LYS A 114 12.29 9.45 -4.34
N GLU A 115 12.03 8.30 -3.75
CA GLU A 115 10.73 7.90 -3.20
C GLU A 115 10.59 8.22 -1.70
N GLY A 116 11.64 8.71 -1.05
CA GLY A 116 11.66 9.09 0.35
C GLY A 116 12.12 7.99 1.32
N TYR A 117 12.55 6.81 0.85
CA TYR A 117 13.07 5.76 1.73
C TYR A 117 14.45 6.12 2.25
N ILE A 118 14.70 5.85 3.56
CA ILE A 118 16.00 6.12 4.18
C ILE A 118 17.04 5.16 3.59
N ILE A 119 18.16 5.74 3.11
CA ILE A 119 19.27 5.00 2.54
C ILE A 119 20.18 4.50 3.65
N THR A 120 20.43 3.19 3.67
CA THR A 120 21.46 2.56 4.52
C THR A 120 22.70 2.21 3.67
N ASP A 121 23.78 1.75 4.31
CA ASP A 121 25.00 1.33 3.60
C ASP A 121 24.84 0.03 2.78
N GLY A 122 23.65 -0.54 2.76
CA GLY A 122 23.29 -1.75 2.02
C GLY A 122 23.74 -3.07 2.65
N LYS A 123 24.63 -3.04 3.63
CA LYS A 123 25.12 -4.21 4.37
C LYS A 123 24.65 -4.23 5.82
N THR A 124 24.59 -3.06 6.43
CA THR A 124 24.16 -2.85 7.81
C THR A 124 22.93 -1.93 7.84
N SER A 125 22.46 -1.58 9.02
CA SER A 125 21.37 -0.61 9.20
C SER A 125 21.85 0.83 9.32
N LYS A 126 23.15 1.10 9.12
CA LYS A 126 23.76 2.42 9.29
C LYS A 126 23.29 3.38 8.21
N THR A 127 22.94 4.58 8.64
CA THR A 127 22.69 5.72 7.74
C THR A 127 23.97 6.52 7.50
N ASN A 128 23.87 7.62 6.75
CA ASN A 128 24.95 8.59 6.58
C ASN A 128 25.30 9.36 7.89
N VAL A 129 24.44 9.29 8.91
CA VAL A 129 24.65 9.95 10.19
C VAL A 129 25.15 8.94 11.22
N GLU A 130 26.32 9.21 11.80
CA GLU A 130 26.94 8.34 12.81
C GLU A 130 26.04 8.15 14.04
N GLY A 131 25.78 6.89 14.41
CA GLY A 131 24.91 6.53 15.53
C GLY A 131 23.42 6.54 15.22
N VAL A 132 23.05 6.79 13.95
CA VAL A 132 21.67 6.69 13.47
C VAL A 132 21.52 5.47 12.55
N PHE A 133 20.54 4.65 12.87
CA PHE A 133 20.26 3.39 12.18
C PHE A 133 18.81 3.39 11.66
N ALA A 134 18.59 2.79 10.50
CA ALA A 134 17.25 2.67 9.90
C ALA A 134 16.85 1.22 9.70
N ALA A 135 15.59 0.91 10.02
CA ALA A 135 15.01 -0.43 9.88
C ALA A 135 13.50 -0.35 9.60
N GLY A 136 12.93 -1.46 9.18
CA GLY A 136 11.51 -1.56 8.84
C GLY A 136 11.18 -0.97 7.48
N ASP A 137 9.90 -0.73 7.27
CA ASP A 137 9.36 -0.27 5.98
C ASP A 137 9.96 1.07 5.52
N VAL A 138 10.37 1.92 6.46
CA VAL A 138 10.96 3.24 6.15
C VAL A 138 12.27 3.18 5.35
N GLN A 139 12.94 2.02 5.33
CA GLN A 139 14.17 1.76 4.58
C GLN A 139 14.02 0.61 3.55
N ASP A 140 12.82 0.03 3.41
CA ASP A 140 12.56 -1.08 2.49
C ASP A 140 11.64 -0.64 1.33
N PRO A 141 12.19 -0.20 0.20
CA PRO A 141 11.39 0.22 -0.95
C PRO A 141 10.75 -0.96 -1.71
N ILE A 142 11.10 -2.21 -1.38
CA ILE A 142 10.77 -3.39 -2.19
C ILE A 142 9.72 -4.28 -1.51
N TYR A 143 10.06 -4.84 -0.35
CA TYR A 143 9.28 -5.94 0.24
C TYR A 143 8.17 -5.47 1.19
N ARG A 144 8.50 -4.62 2.16
CA ARG A 144 7.55 -4.08 3.17
C ARG A 144 6.71 -5.18 3.81
N GLN A 145 7.37 -6.25 4.23
CA GLN A 145 6.75 -7.39 4.90
C GLN A 145 7.12 -7.42 6.38
N ALA A 146 6.21 -7.91 7.23
CA ALA A 146 6.45 -8.02 8.67
C ALA A 146 7.75 -8.76 9.00
N ILE A 147 8.06 -9.84 8.27
CA ILE A 147 9.29 -10.62 8.50
C ILE A 147 10.55 -9.85 8.10
N THR A 148 10.54 -9.10 7.00
CA THR A 148 11.68 -8.28 6.57
C THR A 148 11.87 -7.09 7.51
N ALA A 149 10.80 -6.47 7.97
CA ALA A 149 10.83 -5.41 8.97
C ALA A 149 11.42 -5.89 10.29
N ALA A 150 10.97 -7.04 10.81
CA ALA A 150 11.51 -7.65 12.02
C ALA A 150 13.00 -7.98 11.88
N ALA A 151 13.42 -8.58 10.75
CA ALA A 151 14.82 -8.92 10.49
C ALA A 151 15.71 -7.67 10.40
N SER A 152 15.25 -6.59 9.75
CA SER A 152 16.00 -5.32 9.71
C SER A 152 16.06 -4.65 11.07
N GLY A 153 15.01 -4.72 11.88
CA GLY A 153 14.99 -4.25 13.26
C GLY A 153 16.00 -4.96 14.15
N CYS A 154 16.08 -6.30 14.03
CA CYS A 154 17.10 -7.08 14.73
C CYS A 154 18.52 -6.64 14.33
N ARG A 155 18.81 -6.45 13.05
CA ARG A 155 20.10 -5.94 12.58
C ARG A 155 20.42 -4.57 13.16
N ALA A 156 19.46 -3.65 13.16
CA ALA A 156 19.63 -2.31 13.68
C ALA A 156 19.97 -2.32 15.18
N ALA A 157 19.31 -3.18 15.96
CA ALA A 157 19.62 -3.34 17.39
C ALA A 157 21.06 -3.83 17.61
N LEU A 158 21.52 -4.83 16.85
CA LEU A 158 22.89 -5.36 16.93
C LEU A 158 23.93 -4.32 16.48
N ASP A 159 23.63 -3.55 15.43
CA ASP A 159 24.51 -2.46 14.98
C ASP A 159 24.61 -1.35 16.01
N ALA A 160 23.51 -0.98 16.66
CA ALA A 160 23.47 0.01 17.74
C ALA A 160 24.25 -0.46 18.98
N GLU A 161 24.07 -1.73 19.40
CA GLU A 161 24.82 -2.31 20.49
C GLU A 161 26.34 -2.29 20.23
N LYS A 162 26.74 -2.69 19.01
CA LYS A 162 28.13 -2.65 18.60
C LYS A 162 28.72 -1.23 18.62
N PHE A 163 27.95 -0.27 18.12
CA PHE A 163 28.34 1.14 18.12
C PHE A 163 28.59 1.68 19.55
N LEU A 164 27.69 1.35 20.47
CA LEU A 164 27.81 1.78 21.87
C LEU A 164 29.02 1.14 22.61
N LYS A 165 29.40 -0.09 22.25
CA LYS A 165 30.57 -0.79 22.82
C LYS A 165 31.90 -0.25 22.28
N MET A 166 31.88 0.50 21.18
CA MET A 166 33.09 1.08 20.57
C MET A 166 33.40 2.51 21.05
N LYS A 167 32.47 3.12 21.77
CA LYS A 167 32.61 4.41 22.45
C LYS A 167 33.07 4.25 23.90
#